data_ea9883977cff7fd2c90a2d6a3da61836
#
_entry.id   ea9883977cff7fd2c90a2d6a3da61836
#
_cell.length_a   1.000
_cell.length_b   1.000
_cell.length_c   1.000
_cell.angle_alpha   90.00
_cell.angle_beta   90.00
_cell.angle_gamma   90.00
#
_symmetry.space_group_name_H-M   'P 1'
#
loop_
_entity.id
_entity.type
_entity.pdbx_description
1 polymer ?
#
loop_
_entity_poly.entity_id
_entity_poly.type
_entity_poly.pdbx_seq_one_letter_code
_entity_poly.pdbx_strand_id
1 'polypeptide(L)'
;MTTKRTIHILGWAAQIALALIFALAGGFKVFVAPTALLAKAPDLAALPLALVRFIGIAELAASAGFLLPSLTRVAPRLTPIAAFCVMPILAGAFVINIKTGHLASLLLVIVCVALAAFVAWARLTQAPIAPRNALPTPASAGA
;
A
#
# COMPACT_ATOMS: atom_id res chain seq x y z
N MET A 1 4.91 12.20 -24.86
CA MET A 1 4.45 12.98 -23.69
C MET A 1 3.19 12.39 -23.02
N THR A 2 2.28 11.82 -23.75
CA THR A 2 1.04 11.19 -23.24
C THR A 2 1.28 10.03 -22.27
N THR A 3 2.22 9.13 -22.57
CA THR A 3 2.47 7.92 -21.77
C THR A 3 2.90 8.19 -20.32
N LYS A 4 3.82 9.16 -20.10
CA LYS A 4 4.27 9.51 -18.73
C LYS A 4 3.15 10.13 -17.89
N ARG A 5 2.29 10.95 -18.51
CA ARG A 5 1.12 11.54 -17.84
C ARG A 5 0.12 10.47 -17.45
N THR A 6 -0.14 9.51 -18.33
CA THR A 6 -1.04 8.38 -18.06
C THR A 6 -0.51 7.53 -16.90
N ILE A 7 0.78 7.15 -16.91
CA ILE A 7 1.41 6.39 -15.82
C ILE A 7 1.33 7.17 -14.50
N HIS A 8 1.50 8.48 -14.53
CA HIS A 8 1.38 9.31 -13.33
C HIS A 8 -0.03 9.27 -12.74
N ILE A 9 -1.07 9.40 -13.58
CA ILE A 9 -2.47 9.34 -13.16
C ILE A 9 -2.82 7.94 -12.63
N LEU A 10 -2.43 6.89 -13.34
CA LEU A 10 -2.65 5.50 -12.91
C LEU A 10 -1.91 5.19 -11.61
N GLY A 11 -0.69 5.74 -11.43
CA GLY A 11 0.06 5.62 -10.18
C GLY A 11 -0.68 6.25 -8.99
N TRP A 12 -1.30 7.41 -9.18
CA TRP A 12 -2.14 8.03 -8.16
C TRP A 12 -3.41 7.22 -7.88
N ALA A 13 -4.08 6.74 -8.90
CA ALA A 13 -5.27 5.90 -8.73
C ALA A 13 -4.94 4.61 -7.95
N ALA A 14 -3.84 3.95 -8.29
CA ALA A 14 -3.38 2.75 -7.58
C ALA A 14 -3.00 3.04 -6.12
N GLN A 15 -2.32 4.16 -5.83
CA GLN A 15 -1.99 4.58 -4.47
C GLN A 15 -3.23 4.85 -3.62
N ILE A 16 -4.22 5.56 -4.17
CA ILE A 16 -5.48 5.85 -3.48
C ILE A 16 -6.23 4.56 -3.21
N ALA A 17 -6.33 3.67 -4.19
CA ALA A 17 -6.99 2.37 -4.02
C ALA A 17 -6.34 1.54 -2.91
N LEU A 18 -5.00 1.39 -2.95
CA LEU A 18 -4.26 0.68 -1.89
C LEU A 18 -4.44 1.33 -0.52
N ALA A 19 -4.33 2.66 -0.44
CA ALA A 19 -4.49 3.38 0.82
C ALA A 19 -5.87 3.14 1.43
N LEU A 20 -6.94 3.18 0.64
CA LEU A 20 -8.31 2.90 1.09
C LEU A 20 -8.47 1.44 1.55
N ILE A 21 -7.98 0.48 0.77
CA ILE A 21 -8.05 -0.95 1.11
C ILE A 21 -7.33 -1.19 2.44
N PHE A 22 -6.10 -0.70 2.60
CA PHE A 22 -5.31 -0.89 3.81
C PHE A 22 -5.85 -0.09 5.01
N ALA A 23 -6.43 1.10 4.79
CA ALA A 23 -7.09 1.85 5.85
C ALA A 23 -8.31 1.11 6.40
N LEU A 24 -9.15 0.56 5.52
CA LEU A 24 -10.33 -0.19 5.91
C LEU A 24 -9.96 -1.52 6.59
N ALA A 25 -9.04 -2.30 6.01
CA ALA A 25 -8.60 -3.56 6.56
C ALA A 25 -7.88 -3.39 7.90
N GLY A 26 -6.97 -2.42 7.99
CA GLY A 26 -6.24 -2.10 9.21
C GLY A 26 -7.14 -1.54 10.29
N GLY A 27 -8.02 -0.59 9.93
CA GLY A 27 -9.02 -0.04 10.85
C GLY A 27 -9.95 -1.11 11.42
N PHE A 28 -10.41 -2.03 10.58
CA PHE A 28 -11.23 -3.16 11.03
C PHE A 28 -10.48 -4.03 12.05
N LYS A 29 -9.21 -4.37 11.78
CA LYS A 29 -8.39 -5.18 12.70
C LYS A 29 -8.03 -4.45 14.00
N VAL A 30 -7.88 -3.13 13.99
CA VAL A 30 -7.46 -2.34 15.16
C VAL A 30 -8.65 -1.93 16.04
N PHE A 31 -9.75 -1.50 15.47
CA PHE A 31 -10.82 -0.83 16.22
C PHE A 31 -12.02 -1.73 16.52
N VAL A 32 -12.24 -2.81 15.77
CA VAL A 32 -13.39 -3.69 15.98
C VAL A 32 -13.16 -4.62 17.16
N ALA A 33 -14.20 -4.85 17.96
CA ALA A 33 -14.15 -5.79 19.10
C ALA A 33 -13.78 -7.21 18.64
N PRO A 34 -13.00 -7.98 19.43
CA PRO A 34 -12.52 -9.30 19.03
C PRO A 34 -13.61 -10.26 18.60
N THR A 35 -14.74 -10.26 19.31
CA THR A 35 -15.90 -11.10 19.00
C THR A 35 -16.52 -10.79 17.64
N ALA A 36 -16.71 -9.49 17.33
CA ALA A 36 -17.23 -9.04 16.04
C ALA A 36 -16.20 -9.20 14.91
N LEU A 37 -14.92 -9.06 15.22
CA LEU A 37 -13.82 -9.29 14.28
C LEU A 37 -13.83 -10.74 13.80
N LEU A 38 -13.86 -11.71 14.73
CA LEU A 38 -13.84 -13.14 14.42
C LEU A 38 -15.15 -13.63 13.79
N ALA A 39 -16.28 -12.99 14.10
CA ALA A 39 -17.55 -13.30 13.44
C ALA A 39 -17.52 -12.93 11.94
N LYS A 40 -16.80 -11.87 11.57
CA LYS A 40 -16.70 -11.41 10.17
C LYS A 40 -15.48 -11.96 9.42
N ALA A 41 -14.44 -12.34 10.13
CA ALA A 41 -13.19 -12.85 9.59
C ALA A 41 -12.72 -14.06 10.44
N PRO A 42 -13.39 -15.22 10.33
CA PRO A 42 -13.09 -16.40 11.15
C PRO A 42 -11.68 -16.95 10.93
N ASP A 43 -11.09 -16.73 9.77
CA ASP A 43 -9.72 -17.14 9.43
C ASP A 43 -8.67 -16.48 10.35
N LEU A 44 -8.99 -15.31 10.91
CA LEU A 44 -8.11 -14.62 11.85
C LEU A 44 -8.07 -15.32 13.23
N ALA A 45 -9.01 -16.23 13.52
CA ALA A 45 -9.00 -17.02 14.75
C ALA A 45 -7.77 -17.94 14.87
N ALA A 46 -7.12 -18.27 13.75
CA ALA A 46 -5.89 -19.05 13.74
C ALA A 46 -4.66 -18.24 14.22
N LEU A 47 -4.79 -16.91 14.36
CA LEU A 47 -3.72 -16.01 14.76
C LEU A 47 -3.95 -15.45 16.16
N PRO A 48 -2.88 -15.25 16.95
CA PRO A 48 -2.99 -14.52 18.21
C PRO A 48 -3.54 -13.10 17.98
N LEU A 49 -4.48 -12.66 18.83
CA LEU A 49 -5.11 -11.34 18.71
C LEU A 49 -4.08 -10.19 18.65
N ALA A 50 -3.00 -10.30 19.42
CA ALA A 50 -1.92 -9.32 19.42
C ALA A 50 -1.27 -9.20 18.04
N LEU A 51 -1.08 -10.31 17.33
CA LEU A 51 -0.54 -10.32 15.97
C LEU A 51 -1.54 -9.69 14.98
N VAL A 52 -2.83 -9.99 15.11
CA VAL A 52 -3.87 -9.38 14.28
C VAL A 52 -3.90 -7.86 14.45
N ARG A 53 -3.80 -7.36 15.69
CA ARG A 53 -3.72 -5.92 15.99
C ARG A 53 -2.46 -5.30 15.41
N PHE A 54 -1.31 -5.96 15.56
CA PHE A 54 -0.03 -5.50 14.98
C PHE A 54 -0.12 -5.39 13.46
N ILE A 55 -0.68 -6.41 12.78
CA ILE A 55 -0.90 -6.37 11.32
C ILE A 55 -1.81 -5.19 10.96
N GLY A 56 -2.89 -4.97 11.71
CA GLY A 56 -3.79 -3.83 11.48
C GLY A 56 -3.09 -2.48 11.60
N ILE A 57 -2.22 -2.30 12.59
CA ILE A 57 -1.40 -1.08 12.75
C ILE A 57 -0.44 -0.91 11.57
N ALA A 58 0.22 -2.00 11.14
CA ALA A 58 1.10 -1.98 9.98
C ALA A 58 0.37 -1.63 8.68
N GLU A 59 -0.87 -2.12 8.51
CA GLU A 59 -1.74 -1.76 7.39
C GLU A 59 -2.13 -0.28 7.40
N LEU A 60 -2.46 0.27 8.56
CA LEU A 60 -2.74 1.72 8.71
C LEU A 60 -1.51 2.57 8.40
N ALA A 61 -0.34 2.15 8.88
CA ALA A 61 0.92 2.83 8.56
C ALA A 61 1.24 2.77 7.06
N ALA A 62 0.99 1.63 6.42
CA ALA A 62 1.14 1.47 4.97
C ALA A 62 0.17 2.37 4.19
N SER A 63 -1.10 2.46 4.62
CA SER A 63 -2.09 3.37 4.03
C SER A 63 -1.58 4.82 4.04
N ALA A 64 -1.08 5.29 5.18
CA ALA A 64 -0.45 6.60 5.30
C ALA A 64 0.78 6.72 4.40
N GLY A 65 1.64 5.68 4.34
CA GLY A 65 2.84 5.62 3.52
C GLY A 65 2.59 5.66 2.01
N PHE A 66 1.43 5.21 1.55
CA PHE A 66 1.05 5.34 0.14
C PHE A 66 0.68 6.76 -0.26
N LEU A 67 0.07 7.55 0.63
CA LEU A 67 -0.47 8.87 0.28
C LEU A 67 0.38 10.02 0.79
N LEU A 68 0.71 10.05 2.10
CA LEU A 68 1.33 11.22 2.72
C LEU A 68 2.66 11.64 2.10
N PRO A 69 3.62 10.74 1.81
CA PRO A 69 4.89 11.15 1.22
C PRO A 69 4.73 11.76 -0.18
N SER A 70 3.79 11.23 -0.95
CA SER A 70 3.50 11.71 -2.30
C SER A 70 2.75 13.03 -2.30
N LEU A 71 1.81 13.24 -1.36
CA LEU A 71 1.03 14.47 -1.22
C LEU A 71 1.88 15.62 -0.69
N THR A 72 2.63 15.37 0.38
CA THR A 72 3.45 16.40 1.05
C THR A 72 4.74 16.71 0.30
N ARG A 73 5.22 15.79 -0.54
CA ARG A 73 6.53 15.83 -1.24
C ARG A 73 7.73 15.95 -0.30
N VAL A 74 7.54 15.65 1.01
CA VAL A 74 8.63 15.75 1.99
C VAL A 74 9.63 14.60 1.80
N ALA A 75 9.15 13.38 1.62
CA ALA A 75 9.99 12.20 1.38
C ALA A 75 9.28 11.25 0.40
N PRO A 76 9.14 11.62 -0.89
CA PRO A 76 8.33 10.86 -1.85
C PRO A 76 8.84 9.44 -2.10
N ARG A 77 10.10 9.13 -1.74
CA ARG A 77 10.68 7.79 -1.79
C ARG A 77 10.06 6.81 -0.77
N LEU A 78 9.37 7.32 0.26
CA LEU A 78 8.67 6.46 1.22
C LEU A 78 7.47 5.74 0.59
N THR A 79 6.87 6.28 -0.47
CA THR A 79 5.76 5.62 -1.17
C THR A 79 6.15 4.26 -1.77
N PRO A 80 7.22 4.13 -2.59
CA PRO A 80 7.67 2.80 -3.04
C PRO A 80 8.17 1.93 -1.88
N ILE A 81 8.75 2.49 -0.82
CA ILE A 81 9.13 1.74 0.37
C ILE A 81 7.89 1.13 1.04
N ALA A 82 6.79 1.89 1.20
CA ALA A 82 5.54 1.37 1.72
C ALA A 82 5.01 0.19 0.87
N ALA A 83 5.14 0.28 -0.47
CA ALA A 83 4.77 -0.80 -1.37
C ALA A 83 5.57 -2.09 -1.14
N PHE A 84 6.86 -1.99 -0.81
CA PHE A 84 7.66 -3.16 -0.42
C PHE A 84 7.32 -3.67 0.98
N CYS A 85 7.08 -2.78 1.94
CA CYS A 85 6.77 -3.15 3.31
C CYS A 85 5.45 -3.92 3.46
N VAL A 86 4.48 -3.74 2.55
CA VAL A 86 3.23 -4.49 2.59
C VAL A 86 3.36 -5.91 2.01
N MET A 87 4.41 -6.23 1.27
CA MET A 87 4.57 -7.55 0.64
C MET A 87 4.54 -8.72 1.63
N PRO A 88 5.21 -8.68 2.80
CA PRO A 88 5.10 -9.75 3.79
C PRO A 88 3.68 -9.93 4.32
N ILE A 89 2.95 -8.83 4.51
CA ILE A 89 1.54 -8.86 4.98
C ILE A 89 0.66 -9.52 3.91
N LEU A 90 0.83 -9.14 2.65
CA LEU A 90 0.10 -9.72 1.52
C LEU A 90 0.45 -11.19 1.32
N ALA A 91 1.72 -11.58 1.49
CA ALA A 91 2.14 -12.98 1.43
C ALA A 91 1.48 -13.82 2.54
N GLY A 92 1.44 -13.31 3.78
CA GLY A 92 0.71 -13.96 4.88
C GLY A 92 -0.78 -14.10 4.60
N ALA A 93 -1.43 -13.04 4.13
CA ALA A 93 -2.83 -13.04 3.73
C ALA A 93 -3.09 -14.04 2.59
N PHE A 94 -2.20 -14.13 1.61
CA PHE A 94 -2.28 -15.08 0.50
C PHE A 94 -2.30 -16.53 1.01
N VAL A 95 -1.36 -16.88 1.90
CA VAL A 95 -1.28 -18.23 2.49
C VAL A 95 -2.55 -18.57 3.28
N ILE A 96 -3.06 -17.64 4.09
CA ILE A 96 -4.28 -17.85 4.87
C ILE A 96 -5.47 -18.08 3.95
N ASN A 97 -5.65 -17.23 2.92
CA ASN A 97 -6.78 -17.35 2.00
C ASN A 97 -6.76 -18.64 1.17
N ILE A 98 -5.57 -19.15 0.80
CA ILE A 98 -5.45 -20.48 0.17
C ILE A 98 -5.91 -21.59 1.13
N LYS A 99 -5.44 -21.55 2.38
CA LYS A 99 -5.77 -22.59 3.37
C LYS A 99 -7.25 -22.60 3.74
N THR A 100 -7.90 -21.43 3.77
CA THR A 100 -9.31 -21.29 4.14
C THR A 100 -10.27 -21.36 2.96
N GLY A 101 -9.75 -21.36 1.73
CA GLY A 101 -10.56 -21.43 0.50
C GLY A 101 -11.34 -20.14 0.19
N HIS A 102 -10.99 -19.00 0.77
CA HIS A 102 -11.66 -17.72 0.56
C HIS A 102 -11.23 -17.06 -0.76
N LEU A 103 -11.80 -17.53 -1.86
CA LEU A 103 -11.42 -17.15 -3.22
C LEU A 103 -11.54 -15.63 -3.50
N ALA A 104 -12.61 -15.00 -2.99
CA ALA A 104 -12.79 -13.55 -3.19
C ALA A 104 -11.70 -12.73 -2.49
N SER A 105 -11.32 -13.10 -1.26
CA SER A 105 -10.23 -12.47 -0.52
C SER A 105 -8.87 -12.75 -1.17
N LEU A 106 -8.68 -13.96 -1.71
CA LEU A 106 -7.47 -14.32 -2.45
C LEU A 106 -7.30 -13.43 -3.71
N LEU A 107 -8.35 -13.23 -4.48
CA LEU A 107 -8.35 -12.34 -5.64
C LEU A 107 -8.01 -10.90 -5.24
N LEU A 108 -8.57 -10.41 -4.14
CA LEU A 108 -8.25 -9.08 -3.61
C LEU A 108 -6.76 -8.96 -3.26
N VAL A 109 -6.18 -9.98 -2.61
CA VAL A 109 -4.74 -10.00 -2.28
C VAL A 109 -3.89 -9.95 -3.56
N ILE A 110 -4.23 -10.72 -4.59
CA ILE A 110 -3.53 -10.71 -5.88
C ILE A 110 -3.59 -9.31 -6.51
N VAL A 111 -4.76 -8.67 -6.52
CA VAL A 111 -4.93 -7.30 -7.02
C VAL A 111 -4.07 -6.32 -6.21
N CYS A 112 -4.04 -6.42 -4.89
CA CYS A 112 -3.19 -5.57 -4.04
C CYS A 112 -1.70 -5.75 -4.34
N VAL A 113 -1.24 -6.99 -4.56
CA VAL A 113 0.15 -7.26 -4.96
C VAL A 113 0.47 -6.59 -6.29
N ALA A 114 -0.41 -6.76 -7.29
CA ALA A 114 -0.22 -6.16 -8.61
C ALA A 114 -0.19 -4.62 -8.54
N LEU A 115 -1.10 -4.01 -7.79
CA LEU A 115 -1.15 -2.55 -7.59
C LEU A 115 0.09 -2.05 -6.84
N ALA A 116 0.54 -2.75 -5.79
CA ALA A 116 1.72 -2.35 -5.02
C ALA A 116 3.00 -2.46 -5.87
N ALA A 117 3.14 -3.53 -6.66
CA ALA A 117 4.25 -3.68 -7.61
C ALA A 117 4.21 -2.57 -8.68
N PHE A 118 3.04 -2.25 -9.21
CA PHE A 118 2.87 -1.16 -10.17
C PHE A 118 3.23 0.20 -9.56
N VAL A 119 2.80 0.50 -8.34
CA VAL A 119 3.15 1.75 -7.64
C VAL A 119 4.66 1.84 -7.44
N ALA A 120 5.30 0.76 -6.97
CA ALA A 120 6.75 0.73 -6.78
C ALA A 120 7.47 1.02 -8.10
N TRP A 121 7.13 0.31 -9.17
CA TRP A 121 7.71 0.51 -10.49
C TRP A 121 7.47 1.93 -11.02
N ALA A 122 6.22 2.41 -11.00
CA ALA A 122 5.86 3.71 -11.53
C ALA A 122 6.59 4.86 -10.80
N ARG A 123 6.70 4.78 -9.47
CA ARG A 123 7.33 5.83 -8.64
C ARG A 123 8.85 5.78 -8.65
N LEU A 124 9.45 4.61 -8.87
CA LEU A 124 10.90 4.48 -8.95
C LEU A 124 11.45 4.82 -10.33
N THR A 125 10.72 4.51 -11.40
CA THR A 125 11.29 4.54 -12.76
C THR A 125 10.60 5.51 -13.72
N GLN A 126 9.27 5.54 -13.77
CA GLN A 126 8.53 6.21 -14.84
C GLN A 126 8.02 7.61 -14.48
N ALA A 127 7.54 7.77 -13.27
CA ALA A 127 6.89 8.99 -12.80
C ALA A 127 7.29 9.29 -11.34
N PRO A 128 8.59 9.49 -11.04
CA PRO A 128 9.02 9.86 -9.71
C PRO A 128 8.44 11.21 -9.31
N ILE A 129 8.08 11.34 -8.02
CA ILE A 129 7.61 12.60 -7.46
C ILE A 129 8.82 13.37 -6.95
N ALA A 130 9.02 14.59 -7.45
CA ALA A 130 10.12 15.44 -7.00
C ALA A 130 9.90 15.90 -5.55
N PRO A 131 10.94 15.86 -4.69
CA PRO A 131 10.89 16.43 -3.36
C PRO A 131 10.57 17.92 -3.38
N ARG A 132 9.91 18.41 -2.34
CA ARG A 132 9.56 19.84 -2.22
C ARG A 132 10.78 20.76 -2.22
N ASN A 133 11.90 20.30 -1.65
CA ASN A 133 13.15 21.05 -1.51
C ASN A 133 14.21 20.65 -2.56
N ALA A 134 13.80 20.06 -3.68
CA ALA A 134 14.74 19.84 -4.78
C ALA A 134 15.24 21.21 -5.25
N LEU A 135 16.55 21.47 -5.07
CA LEU A 135 17.19 22.65 -5.64
C LEU A 135 16.97 22.64 -7.16
N PRO A 136 16.71 23.82 -7.78
CA PRO A 136 16.70 23.90 -9.23
C PRO A 136 18.05 23.37 -9.74
N THR A 137 18.02 22.40 -10.64
CA THR A 137 19.23 22.00 -11.34
C THR A 137 19.78 23.26 -12.00
N PRO A 138 21.03 23.68 -11.74
CA PRO A 138 21.59 24.82 -12.45
C PRO A 138 21.44 24.50 -13.92
N ALA A 139 20.66 25.35 -14.62
CA ALA A 139 20.64 25.32 -16.06
C ALA A 139 22.10 25.38 -16.49
N SER A 140 22.55 24.37 -17.25
CA SER A 140 23.88 24.36 -17.82
C SER A 140 24.12 25.76 -18.40
N ALA A 141 25.00 26.52 -17.77
CA ALA A 141 25.52 27.72 -18.33
C ALA A 141 26.19 27.28 -19.63
N GLY A 142 25.41 27.30 -20.69
CA GLY A 142 25.86 26.96 -22.02
C GLY A 142 26.91 27.97 -22.41
N ALA A 143 28.06 27.47 -22.74
CA ALA A 143 29.04 28.16 -23.54
C ALA A 143 28.47 28.46 -24.93
#